data_2049e988e23008a342039f6d53259971
#
_entry.id   2049e988e23008a342039f6d53259971
#
_cell.length_a   1.000
_cell.length_b   1.000
_cell.length_c   1.000
_cell.angle_alpha   90.00
_cell.angle_beta   90.00
_cell.angle_gamma   90.00
#
_symmetry.space_group_name_H-M   'P 1'
#
loop_
_entity.id
_entity.type
_entity.pdbx_description
1 polymer ?
#
loop_
_entity_poly.entity_id
_entity_poly.type
_entity_poly.pdbx_seq_one_letter_code
_entity_poly.pdbx_strand_id
1 'polypeptide(L)'
;ALNKILPMQRGDFRMLFEVMDGRPVTIRFLDPPLHEFLPREEREIEELSRDMGVSVEKIKSKIEELHEFNPMLGHRGCRLAVTYPEIAEMQSRAVFEACCECIGNGKNIVPEVMIPLVGNTKEFEHQKEIVDRVAKEVKEEKGINFEYKVGTMIEVPRGAVTADKIANSAEFFSFGTNDLTQMGCGFSRDDSGKFLKEYVDLGIFKRDPFQALDQEGIGELMKIAVSKGKSVRKDLKLGICGEHGGEPSSIEFCHDIGLDYVSCSPFRVPIARLAAAQASVKAKKKKEEKAYKEIVKNSVEEIKGKYGSSISMEDLEKELS
;
A
#
# COMPACT_ATOMS: atom_id res chain seq x y z
N ALA A 1 4.52 24.75 15.28
CA ALA A 1 5.36 23.64 14.79
C ALA A 1 5.10 23.39 13.31
N LEU A 2 3.86 23.09 12.88
CA LEU A 2 3.52 22.71 11.50
C LEU A 2 3.95 23.74 10.45
N ASN A 3 3.82 25.04 10.72
CA ASN A 3 4.28 26.11 9.83
C ASN A 3 5.80 26.12 9.59
N LYS A 4 6.60 25.50 10.47
CA LYS A 4 8.03 25.33 10.27
C LYS A 4 8.35 24.07 9.44
N ILE A 5 7.50 23.05 9.53
CA ILE A 5 7.67 21.77 8.81
C ILE A 5 7.18 21.90 7.37
N LEU A 6 6.12 22.65 7.12
CA LEU A 6 5.50 22.79 5.79
C LEU A 6 6.53 23.14 4.69
N PRO A 7 7.37 24.20 4.81
CA PRO A 7 8.32 24.52 3.75
C PRO A 7 9.38 23.44 3.52
N MET A 8 9.72 22.65 4.55
CA MET A 8 10.66 21.53 4.43
C MET A 8 10.02 20.42 3.60
N GLN A 9 8.84 19.94 3.99
CA GLN A 9 8.12 18.89 3.24
C GLN A 9 7.78 19.33 1.82
N ARG A 10 7.36 20.56 1.62
CA ARG A 10 7.14 21.11 0.26
C ARG A 10 8.41 21.03 -0.59
N GLY A 11 9.56 21.37 -0.02
CA GLY A 11 10.85 21.27 -0.71
C GLY A 11 11.19 19.84 -1.11
N ASP A 12 10.98 18.89 -0.22
CA ASP A 12 11.21 17.46 -0.47
C ASP A 12 10.28 16.93 -1.57
N PHE A 13 8.99 17.25 -1.51
CA PHE A 13 8.02 16.84 -2.53
C PHE A 13 8.32 17.47 -3.89
N ARG A 14 8.74 18.74 -3.92
CA ARG A 14 9.15 19.41 -5.15
C ARG A 14 10.30 18.67 -5.82
N MET A 15 11.37 18.35 -5.08
CA MET A 15 12.51 17.60 -5.62
C MET A 15 12.08 16.23 -6.17
N LEU A 16 11.20 15.54 -5.47
CA LEU A 16 10.66 14.26 -5.92
C LEU A 16 9.86 14.41 -7.22
N PHE A 17 8.96 15.38 -7.29
CA PHE A 17 8.14 15.65 -8.48
C PHE A 17 8.99 16.04 -9.69
N GLU A 18 10.04 16.86 -9.50
CA GLU A 18 10.95 17.24 -10.57
C GLU A 18 11.63 16.04 -11.23
N VAL A 19 12.06 15.05 -10.42
CA VAL A 19 12.69 13.81 -10.89
C VAL A 19 11.70 12.87 -11.57
N MET A 20 10.45 12.83 -11.05
CA MET A 20 9.42 11.89 -11.51
C MET A 20 8.55 12.41 -12.65
N ASP A 21 8.87 13.54 -13.21
CA ASP A 21 8.15 14.21 -14.30
C ASP A 21 7.43 13.27 -15.28
N GLY A 22 6.12 13.45 -15.43
CA GLY A 22 5.26 12.59 -16.25
C GLY A 22 4.95 11.20 -15.67
N ARG A 23 5.40 10.90 -14.44
CA ARG A 23 5.16 9.62 -13.77
C ARG A 23 4.31 9.80 -12.51
N PRO A 24 3.49 8.80 -12.14
CA PRO A 24 2.71 8.88 -10.90
C PRO A 24 3.64 8.87 -9.67
N VAL A 25 3.29 9.70 -8.70
CA VAL A 25 3.99 9.76 -7.41
C VAL A 25 2.95 9.62 -6.31
N THR A 26 3.04 8.53 -5.56
CA THR A 26 2.17 8.26 -4.42
C THR A 26 2.87 8.72 -3.14
N ILE A 27 2.23 9.65 -2.42
CA ILE A 27 2.71 10.18 -1.15
C ILE A 27 1.80 9.68 -0.03
N ARG A 28 2.36 8.86 0.84
CA ARG A 28 1.68 8.42 2.05
C ARG A 28 1.75 9.53 3.11
N PHE A 29 0.61 9.87 3.70
CA PHE A 29 0.57 10.77 4.83
C PHE A 29 1.21 10.16 6.06
N LEU A 30 1.41 10.99 7.11
CA LEU A 30 2.06 10.60 8.35
C LEU A 30 1.45 9.31 8.91
N ASP A 31 2.28 8.30 9.06
CA ASP A 31 1.88 6.98 9.55
C ASP A 31 2.37 6.68 10.97
N PRO A 32 3.65 6.96 11.35
CA PRO A 32 4.13 6.66 12.69
C PRO A 32 3.36 7.43 13.78
N PRO A 33 3.19 6.82 14.97
CA PRO A 33 2.59 7.50 16.12
C PRO A 33 3.53 8.60 16.64
N LEU A 34 2.96 9.62 17.31
CA LEU A 34 3.76 10.66 17.97
C LEU A 34 4.73 10.09 19.00
N HIS A 35 4.40 8.95 19.59
CA HIS A 35 5.24 8.18 20.49
C HIS A 35 6.67 7.94 19.95
N GLU A 36 6.82 7.68 18.66
CA GLU A 36 8.12 7.42 18.02
C GLU A 36 9.05 8.65 17.99
N PHE A 37 8.47 9.85 18.09
CA PHE A 37 9.20 11.10 18.04
C PHE A 37 9.50 11.69 19.43
N LEU A 38 9.13 10.98 20.51
CA LEU A 38 9.38 11.46 21.88
C LEU A 38 10.85 11.31 22.22
N PRO A 39 11.47 12.33 22.86
CA PRO A 39 12.82 12.22 23.36
C PRO A 39 12.88 11.17 24.48
N ARG A 40 13.92 10.34 24.46
CA ARG A 40 14.08 9.21 25.38
C ARG A 40 15.14 9.50 26.46
N GLU A 41 16.14 10.31 26.11
CA GLU A 41 17.24 10.62 27.00
C GLU A 41 17.03 11.96 27.70
N GLU A 42 17.49 12.06 28.97
CA GLU A 42 17.39 13.29 29.77
C GLU A 42 18.02 14.49 29.06
N ARG A 43 19.15 14.28 28.37
CA ARG A 43 19.84 15.30 27.59
C ARG A 43 18.96 15.86 26.46
N GLU A 44 18.26 14.99 25.73
CA GLU A 44 17.36 15.40 24.66
C GLU A 44 16.17 16.21 25.20
N ILE A 45 15.65 15.82 26.37
CA ILE A 45 14.59 16.54 27.06
C ILE A 45 15.06 17.94 27.48
N GLU A 46 16.29 18.07 28.02
CA GLU A 46 16.87 19.35 28.40
C GLU A 46 17.16 20.25 27.19
N GLU A 47 17.65 19.68 26.09
CA GLU A 47 17.85 20.40 24.83
C GLU A 47 16.52 20.90 24.27
N LEU A 48 15.50 20.06 24.21
CA LEU A 48 14.15 20.42 23.76
C LEU A 48 13.52 21.51 24.67
N SER A 49 13.73 21.41 25.97
CA SER A 49 13.29 22.42 26.95
C SER A 49 13.87 23.80 26.65
N ARG A 50 15.16 23.85 26.34
CA ARG A 50 15.83 25.11 25.97
C ARG A 50 15.32 25.65 24.64
N ASP A 51 15.20 24.79 23.64
CA ASP A 51 14.79 25.19 22.29
C ASP A 51 13.34 25.67 22.23
N MET A 52 12.47 25.07 23.03
CA MET A 52 11.05 25.44 23.09
C MET A 52 10.74 26.52 24.12
N GLY A 53 11.65 26.84 25.03
CA GLY A 53 11.41 27.78 26.15
C GLY A 53 10.34 27.29 27.14
N VAL A 54 10.23 25.97 27.32
CA VAL A 54 9.30 25.30 28.24
C VAL A 54 10.08 24.52 29.31
N SER A 55 9.51 24.37 30.50
CA SER A 55 10.21 23.62 31.56
C SER A 55 10.32 22.13 31.25
N VAL A 56 11.37 21.49 31.79
CA VAL A 56 11.62 20.05 31.68
C VAL A 56 10.43 19.23 32.19
N GLU A 57 9.81 19.66 33.30
CA GLU A 57 8.66 18.99 33.91
C GLU A 57 7.47 18.97 32.94
N LYS A 58 7.24 20.07 32.21
CA LYS A 58 6.15 20.17 31.23
C LYS A 58 6.40 19.24 30.04
N ILE A 59 7.66 19.11 29.61
CA ILE A 59 8.02 18.17 28.54
C ILE A 59 7.84 16.73 29.03
N LYS A 60 8.32 16.39 30.23
CA LYS A 60 8.14 15.04 30.81
C LYS A 60 6.67 14.68 30.96
N SER A 61 5.83 15.60 31.45
CA SER A 61 4.38 15.38 31.51
C SER A 61 3.76 15.13 30.14
N LYS A 62 4.24 15.82 29.08
CA LYS A 62 3.75 15.60 27.71
C LYS A 62 4.25 14.27 27.13
N ILE A 63 5.45 13.83 27.47
CA ILE A 63 5.96 12.52 27.08
C ILE A 63 5.10 11.41 27.72
N GLU A 64 4.78 11.51 29.01
CA GLU A 64 3.90 10.56 29.71
C GLU A 64 2.50 10.51 29.07
N GLU A 65 1.92 11.67 28.72
CA GLU A 65 0.61 11.76 28.06
C GLU A 65 0.60 11.08 26.68
N LEU A 66 1.69 11.21 25.91
CA LEU A 66 1.81 10.67 24.56
C LEU A 66 2.40 9.25 24.51
N HIS A 67 2.82 8.72 25.66
CA HIS A 67 3.35 7.37 25.73
C HIS A 67 2.26 6.33 25.52
N GLU A 68 2.51 5.36 24.62
CA GLU A 68 1.60 4.27 24.32
C GLU A 68 2.23 2.92 24.66
N PHE A 69 1.46 1.99 25.21
CA PHE A 69 1.90 0.62 25.50
C PHE A 69 2.06 -0.21 24.23
N ASN A 70 1.23 0.03 23.25
CA ASN A 70 1.29 -0.61 21.93
C ASN A 70 1.11 0.45 20.82
N PRO A 71 2.16 1.22 20.51
CA PRO A 71 2.06 2.31 19.55
C PRO A 71 1.72 1.85 18.12
N MET A 72 2.05 0.60 17.76
CA MET A 72 1.74 0.06 16.43
C MET A 72 0.24 -0.14 16.19
N LEU A 73 -0.53 -0.42 17.25
CA LEU A 73 -2.00 -0.51 17.22
C LEU A 73 -2.71 0.72 17.82
N GLY A 74 -1.95 1.75 18.15
CA GLY A 74 -2.38 2.93 18.88
C GLY A 74 -2.76 4.12 18.00
N HIS A 75 -2.39 5.29 18.46
CA HIS A 75 -2.73 6.60 17.91
C HIS A 75 -1.77 7.01 16.79
N ARG A 76 -1.94 6.44 15.62
CA ARG A 76 -1.12 6.64 14.42
C ARG A 76 -1.96 6.72 13.15
N GLY A 77 -1.32 7.06 12.03
CA GLY A 77 -1.94 7.05 10.71
C GLY A 77 -3.19 7.94 10.64
N CYS A 78 -4.24 7.45 10.00
CA CYS A 78 -5.49 8.22 9.90
C CYS A 78 -6.14 8.52 11.26
N ARG A 79 -5.92 7.69 12.30
CA ARG A 79 -6.43 7.93 13.65
C ARG A 79 -5.85 9.21 14.24
N LEU A 80 -4.54 9.41 14.06
CA LEU A 80 -3.86 10.63 14.45
C LEU A 80 -4.36 11.83 13.64
N ALA A 81 -4.52 11.66 12.33
CA ALA A 81 -5.00 12.72 11.45
C ALA A 81 -6.49 13.08 11.66
N VAL A 82 -7.29 12.17 12.22
CA VAL A 82 -8.67 12.48 12.65
C VAL A 82 -8.68 13.37 13.90
N THR A 83 -7.80 13.12 14.87
CA THR A 83 -7.75 13.88 16.12
C THR A 83 -6.92 15.16 16.03
N TYR A 84 -5.99 15.23 15.08
CA TYR A 84 -5.17 16.41 14.77
C TYR A 84 -5.23 16.71 13.27
N PRO A 85 -6.40 17.16 12.75
CA PRO A 85 -6.63 17.36 11.32
C PRO A 85 -5.66 18.36 10.68
N GLU A 86 -5.11 19.28 11.45
CA GLU A 86 -4.10 20.25 11.02
C GLU A 86 -2.82 19.60 10.48
N ILE A 87 -2.53 18.33 10.85
CA ILE A 87 -1.41 17.59 10.28
C ILE A 87 -1.71 17.22 8.83
N ALA A 88 -2.90 16.67 8.56
CA ALA A 88 -3.33 16.33 7.22
C ALA A 88 -3.47 17.58 6.33
N GLU A 89 -3.95 18.70 6.88
CA GLU A 89 -4.02 20.00 6.18
C GLU A 89 -2.62 20.47 5.76
N MET A 90 -1.67 20.44 6.68
CA MET A 90 -0.27 20.84 6.41
C MET A 90 0.36 19.97 5.34
N GLN A 91 0.21 18.64 5.45
CA GLN A 91 0.78 17.72 4.47
C GLN A 91 0.12 17.87 3.09
N SER A 92 -1.21 18.01 3.02
CA SER A 92 -1.93 18.27 1.77
C SER A 92 -1.42 19.56 1.11
N ARG A 93 -1.27 20.63 1.90
CA ARG A 93 -0.77 21.91 1.41
C ARG A 93 0.65 21.78 0.86
N ALA A 94 1.53 21.09 1.59
CA ALA A 94 2.92 20.87 1.14
C ALA A 94 2.98 20.10 -0.20
N VAL A 95 2.16 19.07 -0.37
CA VAL A 95 2.05 18.29 -1.62
C VAL A 95 1.55 19.17 -2.77
N PHE A 96 0.47 19.90 -2.57
CA PHE A 96 -0.17 20.65 -3.65
C PHE A 96 0.57 21.93 -4.01
N GLU A 97 1.19 22.62 -3.05
CA GLU A 97 2.08 23.75 -3.35
C GLU A 97 3.30 23.30 -4.15
N ALA A 98 3.94 22.17 -3.78
CA ALA A 98 5.03 21.59 -4.55
C ALA A 98 4.59 21.19 -5.98
N CYS A 99 3.39 20.63 -6.11
CA CYS A 99 2.81 20.31 -7.41
C CYS A 99 2.64 21.57 -8.28
N CYS A 100 2.09 22.65 -7.72
CA CYS A 100 1.93 23.94 -8.41
C CYS A 100 3.28 24.52 -8.85
N GLU A 101 4.30 24.49 -7.98
CA GLU A 101 5.65 24.97 -8.32
C GLU A 101 6.23 24.20 -9.52
N CYS A 102 6.08 22.88 -9.54
CA CYS A 102 6.56 22.05 -10.65
C CYS A 102 5.78 22.28 -11.95
N ILE A 103 4.46 22.39 -11.89
CA ILE A 103 3.62 22.69 -13.06
C ILE A 103 3.95 24.07 -13.62
N GLY A 104 4.16 25.09 -12.75
CA GLY A 104 4.63 26.41 -13.15
C GLY A 104 5.98 26.40 -13.89
N ASN A 105 6.81 25.42 -13.62
CA ASN A 105 8.09 25.15 -14.29
C ASN A 105 7.96 24.20 -15.51
N GLY A 106 6.74 23.97 -16.00
CA GLY A 106 6.47 23.17 -17.20
C GLY A 106 6.51 21.65 -17.02
N LYS A 107 6.43 21.16 -15.75
CA LYS A 107 6.39 19.73 -15.44
C LYS A 107 4.96 19.17 -15.48
N ASN A 108 4.85 17.89 -15.81
CA ASN A 108 3.56 17.17 -15.79
C ASN A 108 3.47 16.33 -14.51
N ILE A 109 2.74 16.83 -13.52
CA ILE A 109 2.66 16.21 -12.20
C ILE A 109 1.19 15.89 -11.86
N VAL A 110 0.95 14.62 -11.49
CA VAL A 110 -0.33 14.17 -10.93
C VAL A 110 -0.03 13.45 -9.60
N PRO A 111 -0.10 14.15 -8.47
CA PRO A 111 0.17 13.54 -7.17
C PRO A 111 -0.94 12.58 -6.76
N GLU A 112 -0.57 11.50 -6.10
CA GLU A 112 -1.47 10.54 -5.49
C GLU A 112 -1.30 10.60 -3.97
N VAL A 113 -2.32 11.06 -3.26
CA VAL A 113 -2.33 11.13 -1.79
C VAL A 113 -2.85 9.81 -1.23
N MET A 114 -2.08 9.19 -0.35
CA MET A 114 -2.41 7.91 0.26
C MET A 114 -2.63 8.04 1.76
N ILE A 115 -3.84 7.73 2.21
CA ILE A 115 -4.23 7.74 3.62
C ILE A 115 -3.89 6.39 4.25
N PRO A 116 -2.99 6.35 5.26
CA PRO A 116 -2.60 5.09 5.91
C PRO A 116 -3.62 4.63 6.95
N LEU A 117 -3.60 3.35 7.28
CA LEU A 117 -4.24 2.72 8.43
C LEU A 117 -5.78 2.82 8.46
N VAL A 118 -6.41 2.94 7.31
CA VAL A 118 -7.88 3.05 7.20
C VAL A 118 -8.53 1.70 7.49
N GLY A 119 -9.38 1.68 8.50
CA GLY A 119 -10.21 0.53 8.86
C GLY A 119 -11.71 0.77 8.63
N ASN A 120 -12.13 2.01 8.42
CA ASN A 120 -13.52 2.41 8.24
C ASN A 120 -13.65 3.44 7.10
N THR A 121 -14.71 3.33 6.32
CA THR A 121 -15.01 4.27 5.23
C THR A 121 -15.10 5.72 5.73
N LYS A 122 -15.66 5.94 6.92
CA LYS A 122 -15.77 7.28 7.50
C LYS A 122 -14.42 7.91 7.85
N GLU A 123 -13.43 7.11 8.24
CA GLU A 123 -12.06 7.60 8.44
C GLU A 123 -11.47 8.12 7.13
N PHE A 124 -11.66 7.36 6.04
CA PHE A 124 -11.19 7.74 4.72
C PHE A 124 -11.91 8.99 4.19
N GLU A 125 -13.23 9.01 4.26
CA GLU A 125 -14.06 10.15 3.81
C GLU A 125 -13.67 11.43 4.54
N HIS A 126 -13.53 11.39 5.88
CA HIS A 126 -13.09 12.53 6.68
C HIS A 126 -11.74 13.09 6.23
N GLN A 127 -10.76 12.21 5.97
CA GLN A 127 -9.44 12.63 5.50
C GLN A 127 -9.48 13.16 4.06
N LYS A 128 -10.27 12.52 3.20
CA LYS A 128 -10.46 12.95 1.81
C LYS A 128 -11.07 14.34 1.73
N GLU A 129 -12.06 14.65 2.56
CA GLU A 129 -12.66 15.99 2.64
C GLU A 129 -11.62 17.07 2.96
N ILE A 130 -10.68 16.80 3.87
CA ILE A 130 -9.57 17.71 4.18
C ILE A 130 -8.67 17.89 2.95
N VAL A 131 -8.26 16.81 2.31
CA VAL A 131 -7.40 16.84 1.12
C VAL A 131 -8.06 17.64 -0.01
N ASP A 132 -9.33 17.35 -0.29
CA ASP A 132 -10.08 18.02 -1.37
C ASP A 132 -10.27 19.52 -1.09
N ARG A 133 -10.57 19.91 0.16
CA ARG A 133 -10.67 21.31 0.58
C ARG A 133 -9.35 22.04 0.38
N VAL A 134 -8.24 21.45 0.87
CA VAL A 134 -6.91 22.10 0.73
C VAL A 134 -6.47 22.16 -0.73
N ALA A 135 -6.77 21.13 -1.54
CA ALA A 135 -6.50 21.17 -2.98
C ALA A 135 -7.22 22.35 -3.66
N LYS A 136 -8.49 22.59 -3.31
CA LYS A 136 -9.26 23.72 -3.82
C LYS A 136 -8.64 25.05 -3.41
N GLU A 137 -8.31 25.22 -2.13
CA GLU A 137 -7.67 26.43 -1.60
C GLU A 137 -6.36 26.74 -2.34
N VAL A 138 -5.47 25.74 -2.50
CA VAL A 138 -4.18 25.92 -3.18
C VAL A 138 -4.36 26.25 -4.67
N LYS A 139 -5.33 25.63 -5.37
CA LYS A 139 -5.65 25.98 -6.76
C LYS A 139 -6.07 27.45 -6.90
N GLU A 140 -6.92 27.92 -6.01
CA GLU A 140 -7.40 29.30 -6.01
C GLU A 140 -6.28 30.29 -5.67
N GLU A 141 -5.47 30.00 -4.63
CA GLU A 141 -4.36 30.84 -4.20
C GLU A 141 -3.24 30.97 -5.25
N LYS A 142 -2.91 29.87 -5.93
CA LYS A 142 -1.82 29.83 -6.91
C LYS A 142 -2.27 30.14 -8.34
N GLY A 143 -3.57 30.12 -8.62
CA GLY A 143 -4.10 30.29 -9.98
C GLY A 143 -3.70 29.15 -10.93
N ILE A 144 -3.35 27.97 -10.41
CA ILE A 144 -2.91 26.80 -11.17
C ILE A 144 -3.88 25.65 -10.94
N ASN A 145 -4.42 25.11 -12.05
CA ASN A 145 -5.22 23.90 -11.96
C ASN A 145 -4.33 22.65 -12.10
N PHE A 146 -4.61 21.63 -11.31
CA PHE A 146 -3.92 20.34 -11.34
C PHE A 146 -4.88 19.19 -11.05
N GLU A 147 -4.55 18.01 -11.57
CA GLU A 147 -5.21 16.77 -11.22
C GLU A 147 -4.48 16.10 -10.06
N TYR A 148 -5.20 15.33 -9.26
CA TYR A 148 -4.67 14.50 -8.18
C TYR A 148 -5.59 13.32 -7.92
N LYS A 149 -5.10 12.33 -7.18
CA LYS A 149 -5.90 11.20 -6.71
C LYS A 149 -5.78 11.05 -5.21
N VAL A 150 -6.86 10.57 -4.59
CA VAL A 150 -6.87 10.21 -3.17
C VAL A 150 -7.23 8.74 -3.03
N GLY A 151 -6.33 7.99 -2.42
CA GLY A 151 -6.51 6.57 -2.16
C GLY A 151 -6.07 6.19 -0.76
N THR A 152 -6.05 4.92 -0.47
CA THR A 152 -5.73 4.43 0.87
C THR A 152 -4.83 3.21 0.86
N MET A 153 -4.17 2.97 1.99
CA MET A 153 -3.59 1.67 2.26
C MET A 153 -4.67 0.70 2.74
N ILE A 154 -4.64 -0.52 2.19
CA ILE A 154 -5.37 -1.67 2.73
C ILE A 154 -4.37 -2.47 3.56
N GLU A 155 -4.39 -2.22 4.86
CA GLU A 155 -3.45 -2.79 5.82
C GLU A 155 -4.11 -3.18 7.14
N VAL A 156 -5.37 -2.80 7.33
CA VAL A 156 -6.21 -3.25 8.43
C VAL A 156 -7.15 -4.34 7.91
N PRO A 157 -7.24 -5.52 8.54
CA PRO A 157 -8.12 -6.60 8.09
C PRO A 157 -9.58 -6.16 7.89
N ARG A 158 -10.10 -5.28 8.77
CA ARG A 158 -11.41 -4.69 8.60
C ARG A 158 -11.55 -3.89 7.29
N GLY A 159 -10.53 -3.13 6.94
CA GLY A 159 -10.47 -2.40 5.65
C GLY A 159 -10.51 -3.38 4.45
N ALA A 160 -9.78 -4.48 4.53
CA ALA A 160 -9.78 -5.50 3.48
C ALA A 160 -11.15 -6.12 3.26
N VAL A 161 -11.84 -6.54 4.33
CA VAL A 161 -13.17 -7.17 4.22
C VAL A 161 -14.32 -6.20 3.90
N THR A 162 -14.09 -4.88 4.00
CA THR A 162 -15.05 -3.83 3.65
C THR A 162 -14.58 -2.95 2.49
N ALA A 163 -13.66 -3.47 1.67
CA ALA A 163 -13.02 -2.73 0.59
C ALA A 163 -14.01 -2.19 -0.47
N ASP A 164 -15.12 -2.88 -0.69
CA ASP A 164 -16.23 -2.41 -1.53
C ASP A 164 -16.77 -1.05 -1.06
N LYS A 165 -16.91 -0.85 0.23
CA LYS A 165 -17.40 0.42 0.79
C LYS A 165 -16.39 1.55 0.66
N ILE A 166 -15.10 1.25 0.89
CA ILE A 166 -14.01 2.21 0.78
C ILE A 166 -13.80 2.62 -0.70
N ALA A 167 -13.91 1.68 -1.64
CA ALA A 167 -13.74 1.91 -3.07
C ALA A 167 -14.78 2.86 -3.69
N ASN A 168 -15.91 3.12 -3.03
CA ASN A 168 -16.85 4.16 -3.49
C ASN A 168 -16.20 5.55 -3.51
N SER A 169 -15.32 5.83 -2.57
CA SER A 169 -14.69 7.13 -2.40
C SER A 169 -13.20 7.13 -2.75
N ALA A 170 -12.50 6.00 -2.61
CA ALA A 170 -11.08 5.86 -2.91
C ALA A 170 -10.82 5.59 -4.39
N GLU A 171 -9.78 6.21 -4.95
CA GLU A 171 -9.40 6.09 -6.36
C GLU A 171 -8.31 5.06 -6.60
N PHE A 172 -7.60 4.65 -5.56
CA PHE A 172 -6.64 3.56 -5.59
C PHE A 172 -6.48 2.89 -4.23
N PHE A 173 -5.98 1.66 -4.24
CA PHE A 173 -5.55 0.93 -3.04
C PHE A 173 -4.07 0.56 -3.15
N SER A 174 -3.37 0.63 -2.02
CA SER A 174 -2.04 0.06 -1.86
C SER A 174 -2.06 -0.89 -0.66
N PHE A 175 -1.66 -2.14 -0.85
CA PHE A 175 -1.59 -3.08 0.26
C PHE A 175 -0.36 -2.79 1.12
N GLY A 176 -0.57 -2.43 2.40
CA GLY A 176 0.45 -2.30 3.43
C GLY A 176 0.63 -3.63 4.15
N THR A 177 1.34 -4.55 3.52
CA THR A 177 1.36 -5.95 3.95
C THR A 177 2.14 -6.19 5.24
N ASN A 178 2.97 -5.27 5.69
CA ASN A 178 3.59 -5.36 7.02
C ASN A 178 2.53 -5.28 8.12
N ASP A 179 1.71 -4.24 8.10
CA ASP A 179 0.63 -4.05 9.08
C ASP A 179 -0.49 -5.09 8.89
N LEU A 180 -0.82 -5.44 7.66
CA LEU A 180 -1.81 -6.47 7.38
C LEU A 180 -1.36 -7.84 7.92
N THR A 181 -0.08 -8.18 7.80
CA THR A 181 0.51 -9.40 8.39
C THR A 181 0.48 -9.34 9.91
N GLN A 182 0.91 -8.22 10.50
CA GLN A 182 0.90 -8.03 11.94
C GLN A 182 -0.50 -8.24 12.53
N MET A 183 -1.51 -7.61 11.95
CA MET A 183 -2.87 -7.69 12.44
C MET A 183 -3.56 -9.01 12.06
N GLY A 184 -3.26 -9.54 10.89
CA GLY A 184 -3.87 -10.79 10.39
C GLY A 184 -3.34 -12.03 11.08
N CYS A 185 -2.04 -12.07 11.39
CA CYS A 185 -1.43 -13.16 12.16
C CYS A 185 -1.49 -12.93 13.68
N GLY A 186 -1.80 -11.71 14.14
CA GLY A 186 -1.76 -11.36 15.56
C GLY A 186 -0.34 -11.30 16.13
N PHE A 187 0.67 -10.99 15.30
CA PHE A 187 2.07 -10.90 15.70
C PHE A 187 2.52 -9.45 15.77
N SER A 188 3.26 -9.11 16.84
CA SER A 188 4.03 -7.86 16.83
C SER A 188 5.24 -8.02 15.92
N ARG A 189 5.38 -7.15 14.92
CA ARG A 189 6.55 -7.16 14.02
C ARG A 189 7.87 -7.03 14.78
N ASP A 190 7.87 -6.18 15.82
CA ASP A 190 9.07 -5.87 16.59
C ASP A 190 9.44 -6.99 17.58
N ASP A 191 8.45 -7.76 18.07
CA ASP A 191 8.64 -8.80 19.05
C ASP A 191 8.68 -10.23 18.49
N SER A 192 8.14 -10.43 17.28
CA SER A 192 7.98 -11.77 16.70
C SER A 192 9.29 -12.49 16.40
N GLY A 193 10.39 -11.77 16.25
CA GLY A 193 11.72 -12.37 16.07
C GLY A 193 12.14 -13.34 17.17
N LYS A 194 11.50 -13.26 18.36
CA LYS A 194 11.75 -14.15 19.49
C LYS A 194 11.26 -15.58 19.27
N PHE A 195 10.26 -15.79 18.40
CA PHE A 195 9.63 -17.09 18.17
C PHE A 195 9.49 -17.47 16.68
N LEU A 196 9.48 -16.54 15.75
CA LEU A 196 9.26 -16.83 14.32
C LEU A 196 10.31 -17.75 13.74
N LYS A 197 11.57 -17.70 14.22
CA LYS A 197 12.60 -18.63 13.77
C LYS A 197 12.19 -20.08 14.06
N GLU A 198 11.71 -20.36 15.28
CA GLU A 198 11.27 -21.69 15.67
C GLU A 198 10.04 -22.14 14.87
N TYR A 199 9.11 -21.23 14.58
CA TYR A 199 7.95 -21.51 13.72
C TYR A 199 8.35 -21.95 12.31
N VAL A 200 9.39 -21.35 11.75
CA VAL A 200 9.94 -21.74 10.44
C VAL A 200 10.68 -23.09 10.55
N ASP A 201 11.49 -23.28 11.57
CA ASP A 201 12.25 -24.51 11.81
C ASP A 201 11.32 -25.72 12.02
N LEU A 202 10.15 -25.52 12.65
CA LEU A 202 9.09 -26.52 12.84
C LEU A 202 8.17 -26.67 11.61
N GLY A 203 8.33 -25.86 10.57
CA GLY A 203 7.50 -25.89 9.37
C GLY A 203 6.07 -25.35 9.55
N ILE A 204 5.79 -24.60 10.63
CA ILE A 204 4.50 -23.93 10.86
C ILE A 204 4.30 -22.85 9.79
N PHE A 205 5.32 -22.06 9.53
CA PHE A 205 5.43 -21.21 8.34
C PHE A 205 6.56 -21.74 7.44
N LYS A 206 6.37 -21.71 6.13
CA LYS A 206 7.42 -22.05 5.17
C LYS A 206 8.57 -21.04 5.21
N ARG A 207 8.26 -19.79 5.50
CA ARG A 207 9.19 -18.66 5.59
C ARG A 207 8.61 -17.64 6.56
N ASP A 208 9.43 -16.74 7.06
CA ASP A 208 9.01 -15.62 7.87
C ASP A 208 7.96 -14.79 7.11
N PRO A 209 6.72 -14.64 7.63
CA PRO A 209 5.62 -13.95 6.96
C PRO A 209 5.84 -12.44 6.82
N PHE A 210 6.83 -11.85 7.50
CA PHE A 210 7.24 -10.46 7.29
C PHE A 210 8.26 -10.30 6.16
N GLN A 211 8.95 -11.39 5.75
CA GLN A 211 9.93 -11.38 4.65
C GLN A 211 9.31 -11.84 3.33
N ALA A 212 8.44 -12.85 3.37
CA ALA A 212 7.71 -13.35 2.22
C ALA A 212 6.23 -13.45 2.58
N LEU A 213 5.37 -12.96 1.69
CA LEU A 213 3.93 -12.90 1.91
C LEU A 213 3.34 -14.26 2.27
N ASP A 214 2.63 -14.33 3.38
CA ASP A 214 1.73 -15.43 3.69
C ASP A 214 0.55 -15.42 2.70
N GLN A 215 0.64 -16.26 1.67
CA GLN A 215 -0.35 -16.29 0.60
C GLN A 215 -1.64 -17.00 1.02
N GLU A 216 -1.61 -17.84 2.07
CA GLU A 216 -2.76 -18.60 2.55
C GLU A 216 -3.68 -17.73 3.43
N GLY A 217 -3.12 -16.94 4.35
CA GLY A 217 -3.89 -16.08 5.24
C GLY A 217 -4.00 -14.65 4.73
N ILE A 218 -2.86 -13.95 4.69
CA ILE A 218 -2.82 -12.54 4.27
C ILE A 218 -3.18 -12.39 2.80
N GLY A 219 -2.74 -13.34 1.96
CA GLY A 219 -3.10 -13.37 0.55
C GLY A 219 -4.60 -13.48 0.31
N GLU A 220 -5.35 -14.22 1.14
CA GLU A 220 -6.81 -14.27 1.04
C GLU A 220 -7.46 -12.93 1.40
N LEU A 221 -6.98 -12.23 2.42
CA LEU A 221 -7.45 -10.87 2.72
C LEU A 221 -7.21 -9.92 1.52
N MET A 222 -6.07 -10.04 0.86
CA MET A 222 -5.77 -9.27 -0.34
C MET A 222 -6.73 -9.60 -1.50
N LYS A 223 -6.98 -10.88 -1.77
CA LYS A 223 -7.95 -11.33 -2.81
C LYS A 223 -9.36 -10.81 -2.53
N ILE A 224 -9.81 -10.86 -1.27
CA ILE A 224 -11.11 -10.31 -0.84
C ILE A 224 -11.16 -8.81 -1.17
N ALA A 225 -10.13 -8.05 -0.80
CA ALA A 225 -10.09 -6.62 -1.02
C ALA A 225 -10.04 -6.27 -2.52
N VAL A 226 -9.26 -6.99 -3.34
CA VAL A 226 -9.21 -6.84 -4.79
C VAL A 226 -10.58 -7.08 -5.42
N SER A 227 -11.19 -8.22 -5.10
CA SER A 227 -12.51 -8.60 -5.63
C SER A 227 -13.58 -7.58 -5.28
N LYS A 228 -13.67 -7.20 -4.00
CA LYS A 228 -14.64 -6.22 -3.51
C LYS A 228 -14.41 -4.82 -4.07
N GLY A 229 -13.17 -4.36 -4.09
CA GLY A 229 -12.83 -3.04 -4.65
C GLY A 229 -13.16 -2.95 -6.15
N LYS A 230 -12.74 -3.93 -6.94
CA LYS A 230 -13.03 -4.00 -8.40
C LYS A 230 -14.52 -4.21 -8.71
N SER A 231 -15.31 -4.79 -7.81
CA SER A 231 -16.75 -4.94 -8.00
C SER A 231 -17.50 -3.60 -8.03
N VAL A 232 -16.97 -2.59 -7.32
CA VAL A 232 -17.54 -1.25 -7.24
C VAL A 232 -16.85 -0.31 -8.22
N ARG A 233 -15.53 -0.34 -8.30
CA ARG A 233 -14.71 0.51 -9.18
C ARG A 233 -13.84 -0.37 -10.07
N LYS A 234 -14.25 -0.58 -11.32
CA LYS A 234 -13.54 -1.46 -12.27
C LYS A 234 -12.13 -0.97 -12.60
N ASP A 235 -11.94 0.34 -12.64
CA ASP A 235 -10.69 1.05 -12.91
C ASP A 235 -9.86 1.32 -11.66
N LEU A 236 -10.22 0.76 -10.50
CA LEU A 236 -9.49 0.91 -9.26
C LEU A 236 -8.04 0.46 -9.44
N LYS A 237 -7.09 1.39 -9.28
CA LYS A 237 -5.67 1.10 -9.33
C LYS A 237 -5.26 0.37 -8.04
N LEU A 238 -4.55 -0.74 -8.17
CA LEU A 238 -4.15 -1.61 -7.08
C LEU A 238 -2.65 -1.77 -7.04
N GLY A 239 -2.06 -1.64 -5.86
CA GLY A 239 -0.63 -1.83 -5.68
C GLY A 239 -0.27 -2.44 -4.33
N ILE A 240 1.01 -2.69 -4.14
CA ILE A 240 1.59 -3.16 -2.89
C ILE A 240 2.82 -2.33 -2.56
N CYS A 241 3.08 -2.12 -1.27
CA CYS A 241 4.29 -1.48 -0.79
C CYS A 241 4.90 -2.30 0.37
N GLY A 242 6.11 -1.91 0.76
CA GLY A 242 6.86 -2.56 1.83
C GLY A 242 7.74 -3.72 1.35
N GLU A 243 8.15 -4.57 2.29
CA GLU A 243 9.13 -5.64 2.05
C GLU A 243 8.69 -6.63 0.97
N HIS A 244 7.43 -7.03 0.99
CA HIS A 244 6.84 -7.97 0.05
C HIS A 244 6.83 -7.46 -1.39
N GLY A 245 6.78 -6.14 -1.61
CA GLY A 245 6.87 -5.52 -2.93
C GLY A 245 8.22 -5.73 -3.64
N GLY A 246 9.25 -6.15 -2.91
CA GLY A 246 10.58 -6.49 -3.42
C GLY A 246 10.92 -7.99 -3.37
N GLU A 247 10.01 -8.85 -2.91
CA GLU A 247 10.24 -10.28 -2.76
C GLU A 247 9.61 -11.06 -3.94
N PRO A 248 10.39 -11.92 -4.66
CA PRO A 248 9.95 -12.51 -5.92
C PRO A 248 8.65 -13.33 -5.87
N SER A 249 8.46 -14.19 -4.85
CA SER A 249 7.25 -15.01 -4.75
C SER A 249 6.01 -14.18 -4.41
N SER A 250 6.18 -13.12 -3.65
CA SER A 250 5.13 -12.14 -3.33
C SER A 250 4.74 -11.33 -4.56
N ILE A 251 5.71 -10.96 -5.40
CA ILE A 251 5.46 -10.25 -6.67
C ILE A 251 4.70 -11.14 -7.65
N GLU A 252 5.06 -12.43 -7.76
CA GLU A 252 4.33 -13.39 -8.59
C GLU A 252 2.87 -13.51 -8.13
N PHE A 253 2.65 -13.62 -6.81
CA PHE A 253 1.31 -13.63 -6.25
C PHE A 253 0.54 -12.34 -6.54
N CYS A 254 1.16 -11.16 -6.40
CA CYS A 254 0.55 -9.87 -6.73
C CYS A 254 0.12 -9.80 -8.20
N HIS A 255 0.96 -10.34 -9.11
CA HIS A 255 0.61 -10.45 -10.53
C HIS A 255 -0.61 -11.35 -10.73
N ASP A 256 -0.66 -12.52 -10.07
CA ASP A 256 -1.74 -13.49 -10.23
C ASP A 256 -3.10 -12.95 -9.71
N ILE A 257 -3.12 -12.12 -8.68
CA ILE A 257 -4.34 -11.47 -8.17
C ILE A 257 -4.67 -10.16 -8.88
N GLY A 258 -3.86 -9.73 -9.86
CA GLY A 258 -4.15 -8.59 -10.74
C GLY A 258 -3.83 -7.23 -10.15
N LEU A 259 -2.73 -7.09 -9.39
CA LEU A 259 -2.22 -5.78 -9.00
C LEU A 259 -1.55 -5.07 -10.20
N ASP A 260 -1.69 -3.75 -10.24
CA ASP A 260 -1.17 -2.90 -11.31
C ASP A 260 0.30 -2.53 -11.10
N TYR A 261 0.77 -2.44 -9.84
CA TYR A 261 2.15 -2.07 -9.52
C TYR A 261 2.65 -2.68 -8.21
N VAL A 262 3.97 -2.74 -8.09
CA VAL A 262 4.67 -2.99 -6.83
C VAL A 262 5.59 -1.81 -6.50
N SER A 263 5.69 -1.46 -5.23
CA SER A 263 6.64 -0.48 -4.70
C SER A 263 7.60 -1.19 -3.75
N CYS A 264 8.89 -0.96 -3.91
CA CYS A 264 9.94 -1.56 -3.10
C CYS A 264 11.09 -0.58 -2.88
N SER A 265 12.03 -0.92 -1.99
CA SER A 265 13.22 -0.13 -1.81
C SER A 265 14.05 -0.03 -3.10
N PRO A 266 14.80 1.06 -3.33
CA PRO A 266 15.58 1.27 -4.55
C PRO A 266 16.50 0.09 -4.90
N PHE A 267 17.13 -0.52 -3.90
CA PHE A 267 18.03 -1.68 -4.08
C PHE A 267 17.32 -2.95 -4.55
N ARG A 268 16.01 -3.06 -4.33
CA ARG A 268 15.17 -4.17 -4.76
C ARG A 268 14.58 -4.02 -6.16
N VAL A 269 14.63 -2.83 -6.75
CA VAL A 269 14.01 -2.54 -8.06
C VAL A 269 14.49 -3.49 -9.17
N PRO A 270 15.79 -3.83 -9.33
CA PRO A 270 16.21 -4.79 -10.36
C PRO A 270 15.59 -6.18 -10.17
N ILE A 271 15.54 -6.67 -8.92
CA ILE A 271 14.94 -7.95 -8.56
C ILE A 271 13.43 -7.93 -8.82
N ALA A 272 12.74 -6.87 -8.41
CA ALA A 272 11.31 -6.71 -8.60
C ALA A 272 10.92 -6.70 -10.09
N ARG A 273 11.68 -5.98 -10.93
CA ARG A 273 11.46 -5.95 -12.39
C ARG A 273 11.64 -7.34 -13.01
N LEU A 274 12.68 -8.09 -12.61
CA LEU A 274 12.89 -9.44 -13.10
C LEU A 274 11.76 -10.38 -12.67
N ALA A 275 11.36 -10.35 -11.40
CA ALA A 275 10.26 -11.17 -10.88
C ALA A 275 8.94 -10.87 -11.59
N ALA A 276 8.61 -9.60 -11.82
CA ALA A 276 7.41 -9.19 -12.53
C ALA A 276 7.43 -9.69 -14.00
N ALA A 277 8.57 -9.60 -14.68
CA ALA A 277 8.74 -10.12 -16.03
C ALA A 277 8.56 -11.66 -16.07
N GLN A 278 9.16 -12.37 -15.13
CA GLN A 278 9.00 -13.84 -15.01
C GLN A 278 7.54 -14.22 -14.73
N ALA A 279 6.84 -13.51 -13.84
CA ALA A 279 5.42 -13.74 -13.57
C ALA A 279 4.57 -13.56 -14.84
N SER A 280 4.83 -12.49 -15.60
CA SER A 280 4.12 -12.22 -16.87
C SER A 280 4.35 -13.33 -17.91
N VAL A 281 5.59 -13.81 -18.07
CA VAL A 281 5.90 -14.91 -19.00
C VAL A 281 5.23 -16.22 -18.55
N LYS A 282 5.28 -16.55 -17.24
CA LYS A 282 4.59 -17.73 -16.70
C LYS A 282 3.07 -17.66 -16.93
N ALA A 283 2.45 -16.50 -16.71
CA ALA A 283 1.02 -16.31 -16.89
C ALA A 283 0.62 -16.48 -18.38
N LYS A 284 1.42 -15.94 -19.32
CA LYS A 284 1.22 -16.14 -20.74
C LYS A 284 1.26 -17.62 -21.13
N LYS A 285 2.29 -18.34 -20.67
CA LYS A 285 2.44 -19.78 -20.93
C LYS A 285 1.26 -20.60 -20.39
N LYS A 286 0.83 -20.32 -19.14
CA LYS A 286 -0.36 -20.98 -18.55
C LYS A 286 -1.64 -20.73 -19.37
N LYS A 287 -1.82 -19.53 -19.93
CA LYS A 287 -2.96 -19.22 -20.80
C LYS A 287 -2.91 -19.99 -22.12
N GLU A 288 -1.74 -20.07 -22.74
CA GLU A 288 -1.53 -20.83 -23.98
C GLU A 288 -1.79 -22.32 -23.77
N GLU A 289 -1.26 -22.91 -22.69
CA GLU A 289 -1.52 -24.31 -22.32
C GLU A 289 -3.00 -24.59 -22.04
N LYS A 290 -3.68 -23.67 -21.36
CA LYS A 290 -5.12 -23.79 -21.09
C LYS A 290 -5.95 -23.71 -22.39
N ALA A 291 -5.64 -22.77 -23.26
CA ALA A 291 -6.30 -22.64 -24.55
C ALA A 291 -6.08 -23.90 -25.44
N TYR A 292 -4.86 -24.42 -25.46
CA TYR A 292 -4.55 -25.65 -26.17
C TYR A 292 -5.36 -26.85 -25.64
N LYS A 293 -5.39 -27.04 -24.30
CA LYS A 293 -6.19 -28.11 -23.67
C LYS A 293 -7.69 -27.99 -24.00
N GLU A 294 -8.22 -26.77 -24.07
CA GLU A 294 -9.62 -26.52 -24.40
C GLU A 294 -9.91 -26.85 -25.87
N ILE A 295 -9.00 -26.49 -26.79
CA ILE A 295 -9.11 -26.85 -28.23
C ILE A 295 -9.09 -28.38 -28.38
N VAL A 296 -8.12 -29.06 -27.73
CA VAL A 296 -8.02 -30.53 -27.75
C VAL A 296 -9.30 -31.18 -27.23
N LYS A 297 -9.81 -30.70 -26.08
CA LYS A 297 -11.06 -31.21 -25.50
C LYS A 297 -12.24 -31.08 -26.45
N ASN A 298 -12.41 -29.88 -27.03
CA ASN A 298 -13.53 -29.61 -27.97
C ASN A 298 -13.41 -30.46 -29.27
N SER A 299 -12.18 -30.62 -29.80
CA SER A 299 -11.93 -31.49 -30.95
C SER A 299 -12.25 -32.95 -30.65
N VAL A 300 -11.88 -33.44 -29.46
CA VAL A 300 -12.21 -34.80 -29.02
C VAL A 300 -13.71 -35.01 -28.86
N GLU A 301 -14.44 -34.03 -28.30
CA GLU A 301 -15.90 -34.10 -28.18
C GLU A 301 -16.58 -34.10 -29.56
N GLU A 302 -16.08 -33.34 -30.54
CA GLU A 302 -16.57 -33.31 -31.93
C GLU A 302 -16.34 -34.66 -32.60
N ILE A 303 -15.16 -35.27 -32.45
CA ILE A 303 -14.82 -36.59 -33.01
C ILE A 303 -15.71 -37.68 -32.40
N LYS A 304 -15.90 -37.66 -31.08
CA LYS A 304 -16.81 -38.59 -30.40
C LYS A 304 -18.26 -38.45 -30.86
N GLY A 305 -18.71 -37.23 -31.14
CA GLY A 305 -20.04 -36.98 -31.72
C GLY A 305 -20.21 -37.52 -33.11
N LYS A 306 -19.17 -37.50 -33.94
CA LYS A 306 -19.20 -37.98 -35.33
C LYS A 306 -19.03 -39.50 -35.47
N TYR A 307 -18.21 -40.12 -34.63
CA TYR A 307 -17.74 -41.50 -34.83
C TYR A 307 -18.14 -42.46 -33.69
N GLY A 308 -18.91 -41.99 -32.72
CA GLY A 308 -19.36 -42.79 -31.56
C GLY A 308 -18.33 -42.89 -30.42
N SER A 309 -18.79 -43.31 -29.24
CA SER A 309 -18.05 -43.28 -27.99
C SER A 309 -16.99 -44.39 -27.81
N SER A 310 -16.59 -45.07 -28.85
CA SER A 310 -15.64 -46.23 -28.75
C SER A 310 -14.15 -45.85 -28.80
N ILE A 311 -13.81 -44.57 -28.95
CA ILE A 311 -12.43 -44.08 -28.96
C ILE A 311 -12.09 -43.53 -27.57
N SER A 312 -11.06 -44.06 -26.92
CA SER A 312 -10.59 -43.56 -25.62
C SER A 312 -9.80 -42.25 -25.76
N MET A 313 -9.80 -41.43 -24.70
CA MET A 313 -8.97 -40.20 -24.67
C MET A 313 -7.47 -40.53 -24.81
N GLU A 314 -7.03 -41.65 -24.25
CA GLU A 314 -5.62 -42.12 -24.35
C GLU A 314 -5.19 -42.47 -25.78
N ASP A 315 -6.11 -42.99 -26.60
CA ASP A 315 -5.81 -43.35 -28.00
C ASP A 315 -5.68 -42.08 -28.88
N LEU A 316 -6.48 -41.04 -28.56
CA LEU A 316 -6.43 -39.75 -29.27
C LEU A 316 -5.21 -38.89 -28.86
N GLU A 317 -4.82 -38.92 -27.58
CA GLU A 317 -3.61 -38.23 -27.13
C GLU A 317 -2.33 -38.83 -27.69
N LYS A 318 -2.32 -40.17 -27.95
CA LYS A 318 -1.20 -40.85 -28.61
C LYS A 318 -1.06 -40.53 -30.09
N GLU A 319 -2.15 -40.25 -30.80
CA GLU A 319 -2.09 -39.85 -32.22
C GLU A 319 -1.75 -38.37 -32.42
N LEU A 320 -1.96 -37.52 -31.42
CA LEU A 320 -1.70 -36.08 -31.48
C LEU A 320 -0.34 -35.66 -30.91
N SER A 321 0.41 -36.60 -30.30
CA SER A 321 1.76 -36.40 -29.79
C SER A 321 2.82 -36.85 -30.79
#